data_8a38e7a84dabe96147f19dafeec8d457
#
_entry.id   8a38e7a84dabe96147f19dafeec8d457
#
_cell.length_a   1.000
_cell.length_b   1.000
_cell.length_c   1.000
_cell.angle_alpha   90.00
_cell.angle_beta   90.00
_cell.angle_gamma   90.00
#
_symmetry.space_group_name_H-M   'P 1'
#
loop_
_entity.id
_entity.type
_entity.pdbx_description
1 polymer ?
#
loop_
_entity_poly.entity_id
_entity_poly.type
_entity_poly.pdbx_seq_one_letter_code
_entity_poly.pdbx_strand_id
1 'polypeptide(L)'
;MICKLSEIISPAFNEPHRAIKAGTINELVEKGGRGSAKSSHLSIEVVLGLIQHPECHAVVMRKVANTLRTSVYAQICWAIAALGLTGKFRCTVSPMECVYTPTGQKIMFFGMDDPGKLKSIKVPFGYIGIAWFEELDQFDGPEQVRNVEQSLFRGGKYSVCFKSFNPPAMARNWANQYVLEPKAGKLVHHSTYLTTPAEWLGPRFIDDAAHLKSANETAYRHEYLGEVVGSGTQVFENLKISTIADEQIKQFDRIMSGVDWGWYPDPFAFNRVHYDAARRTLYIFDELTRRRTSNRDTAEIVMQRIEPGEYVTADSSEEKSCNDYRSYGIICRGAEKGPGSVNYSMKWLQSLDSIVIDPERCPDTVKEFTEYEYERDNKTGEVIPGYPDVNNHHIDAVRYATNRIWKRRGQ
;
A
#
# COMPACT_ATOMS: atom_id res chain seq x y z
N MET A 1 -7.52 -12.32 42.13
CA MET A 1 -6.16 -11.91 41.77
C MET A 1 -6.32 -10.57 41.07
N ILE A 2 -5.65 -9.51 41.51
CA ILE A 2 -5.69 -8.20 40.84
C ILE A 2 -4.65 -8.29 39.72
N CYS A 3 -5.11 -8.34 38.47
CA CYS A 3 -4.23 -8.31 37.32
C CYS A 3 -3.63 -6.90 37.18
N LYS A 4 -2.32 -6.79 37.00
CA LYS A 4 -1.64 -5.54 36.67
C LYS A 4 -1.63 -5.42 35.14
N LEU A 5 -2.17 -4.33 34.59
CA LEU A 5 -2.17 -4.10 33.16
C LEU A 5 -0.78 -4.16 32.52
N SER A 6 0.25 -3.73 33.25
CA SER A 6 1.66 -3.82 32.80
C SER A 6 2.18 -5.25 32.60
N GLU A 7 1.46 -6.26 33.08
CA GLU A 7 1.81 -7.67 32.88
C GLU A 7 1.17 -8.28 31.62
N ILE A 8 0.16 -7.59 31.04
CA ILE A 8 -0.61 -8.08 29.89
C ILE A 8 -0.67 -7.11 28.69
N ILE A 9 -0.23 -5.86 28.89
CA ILE A 9 -0.09 -4.86 27.84
C ILE A 9 1.40 -4.55 27.66
N SER A 10 1.91 -4.65 26.42
CA SER A 10 3.28 -4.25 26.12
C SER A 10 3.48 -2.76 26.41
N PRO A 11 4.65 -2.34 26.93
CA PRO A 11 4.97 -0.94 27.19
C PRO A 11 4.78 0.00 25.98
N ALA A 12 4.89 -0.51 24.76
CA ALA A 12 4.64 0.24 23.52
C ALA A 12 3.24 0.86 23.47
N PHE A 13 2.26 0.22 24.10
CA PHE A 13 0.86 0.67 24.08
C PHE A 13 0.49 1.58 25.26
N ASN A 14 1.43 1.99 26.10
CA ASN A 14 1.15 2.87 27.24
C ASN A 14 0.57 4.23 26.83
N GLU A 15 1.05 4.81 25.71
CA GLU A 15 0.55 6.05 25.19
C GLU A 15 -0.89 5.91 24.65
N PRO A 16 -1.17 4.97 23.71
CA PRO A 16 -2.53 4.69 23.26
C PRO A 16 -3.52 4.43 24.40
N HIS A 17 -3.17 3.58 25.36
CA HIS A 17 -3.99 3.30 26.54
C HIS A 17 -4.34 4.57 27.33
N ARG A 18 -3.34 5.43 27.60
CA ARG A 18 -3.56 6.69 28.33
C ARG A 18 -4.46 7.64 27.56
N ALA A 19 -4.27 7.73 26.22
CA ALA A 19 -5.07 8.60 25.37
C ALA A 19 -6.55 8.17 25.33
N ILE A 20 -6.82 6.85 25.24
CA ILE A 20 -8.17 6.30 25.34
C ILE A 20 -8.79 6.62 26.71
N LYS A 21 -8.07 6.33 27.78
CA LYS A 21 -8.53 6.54 29.16
C LYS A 21 -8.81 8.01 29.47
N ALA A 22 -8.02 8.92 28.92
CA ALA A 22 -8.21 10.37 29.06
C ALA A 22 -9.33 10.93 28.16
N GLY A 23 -9.85 10.13 27.21
CA GLY A 23 -10.83 10.58 26.24
C GLY A 23 -10.32 11.64 25.26
N THR A 24 -8.99 11.71 25.08
CA THR A 24 -8.37 12.66 24.12
C THR A 24 -8.45 12.19 22.68
N ILE A 25 -8.73 10.89 22.47
CA ILE A 25 -8.97 10.28 21.17
C ILE A 25 -10.28 9.50 21.16
N ASN A 26 -10.90 9.43 19.99
CA ASN A 26 -12.08 8.60 19.72
C ASN A 26 -11.85 7.62 18.57
N GLU A 27 -10.65 7.62 18.01
CA GLU A 27 -10.21 6.66 17.00
C GLU A 27 -8.74 6.29 17.24
N LEU A 28 -8.48 4.98 17.38
CA LEU A 28 -7.13 4.43 17.45
C LEU A 28 -6.90 3.49 16.29
N VAL A 29 -5.87 3.76 15.48
CA VAL A 29 -5.44 2.90 14.39
C VAL A 29 -4.10 2.28 14.75
N GLU A 30 -4.06 0.97 14.98
CA GLU A 30 -2.85 0.22 15.26
C GLU A 30 -2.37 -0.51 14.02
N LYS A 31 -1.23 -0.10 13.50
CA LYS A 31 -0.54 -0.76 12.40
C LYS A 31 0.79 -1.37 12.85
N GLY A 32 1.26 -2.40 12.16
CA GLY A 32 2.57 -2.99 12.48
C GLY A 32 2.70 -4.42 12.00
N GLY A 33 3.90 -4.99 12.17
CA GLY A 33 4.24 -6.33 11.73
C GLY A 33 3.64 -7.45 12.58
N ARG A 34 3.98 -8.68 12.22
CA ARG A 34 3.64 -9.89 12.98
C ARG A 34 4.29 -9.86 14.37
N GLY A 35 3.61 -10.42 15.37
CA GLY A 35 4.13 -10.49 16.73
C GLY A 35 4.15 -9.17 17.49
N SER A 36 3.55 -8.10 16.98
CA SER A 36 3.55 -6.77 17.59
C SER A 36 2.49 -6.55 18.69
N ALA A 37 1.70 -7.58 19.03
CA ALA A 37 0.68 -7.60 20.10
C ALA A 37 -0.48 -6.60 19.94
N LYS A 38 -0.73 -6.04 18.73
CA LYS A 38 -1.84 -5.10 18.43
C LYS A 38 -3.21 -5.64 18.84
N SER A 39 -3.57 -6.84 18.34
CA SER A 39 -4.88 -7.44 18.58
C SER A 39 -5.07 -7.78 20.07
N SER A 40 -3.99 -8.13 20.78
CA SER A 40 -4.00 -8.35 22.23
C SER A 40 -4.30 -7.07 22.99
N HIS A 41 -3.66 -5.97 22.63
CA HIS A 41 -3.93 -4.65 23.21
C HIS A 41 -5.37 -4.21 22.95
N LEU A 42 -5.82 -4.22 21.70
CA LEU A 42 -7.18 -3.75 21.39
C LEU A 42 -8.28 -4.61 22.01
N SER A 43 -8.07 -5.94 22.13
CA SER A 43 -9.03 -6.80 22.82
C SER A 43 -9.17 -6.45 24.32
N ILE A 44 -8.08 -6.07 24.97
CA ILE A 44 -8.09 -5.58 26.35
C ILE A 44 -8.84 -4.25 26.44
N GLU A 45 -8.55 -3.30 25.52
CA GLU A 45 -9.23 -1.99 25.49
C GLU A 45 -10.74 -2.11 25.26
N VAL A 46 -11.18 -3.03 24.39
CA VAL A 46 -12.62 -3.33 24.20
C VAL A 46 -13.27 -3.79 25.49
N VAL A 47 -12.64 -4.72 26.23
CA VAL A 47 -13.20 -5.25 27.48
C VAL A 47 -13.18 -4.17 28.58
N LEU A 48 -12.10 -3.42 28.71
CA LEU A 48 -11.99 -2.34 29.69
C LEU A 48 -12.99 -1.22 29.43
N GLY A 49 -13.09 -0.77 28.18
CA GLY A 49 -14.04 0.26 27.78
C GLY A 49 -15.50 -0.15 28.04
N LEU A 50 -15.85 -1.41 27.74
CA LEU A 50 -17.19 -1.93 28.03
C LEU A 50 -17.51 -1.84 29.54
N ILE A 51 -16.59 -2.24 30.42
CA ILE A 51 -16.81 -2.24 31.87
C ILE A 51 -16.86 -0.82 32.43
N GLN A 52 -16.04 0.08 31.90
CA GLN A 52 -15.97 1.48 32.35
C GLN A 52 -17.20 2.30 31.99
N HIS A 53 -17.94 1.89 30.94
CA HIS A 53 -19.12 2.61 30.42
C HIS A 53 -20.36 1.72 30.44
N PRO A 54 -21.11 1.65 31.55
CA PRO A 54 -22.17 0.65 31.78
C PRO A 54 -23.34 0.64 30.77
N GLU A 55 -23.55 1.70 30.01
CA GLU A 55 -24.57 1.76 28.95
C GLU A 55 -24.01 1.45 27.55
N CYS A 56 -22.72 1.16 27.46
CA CYS A 56 -22.04 0.97 26.19
C CYS A 56 -21.96 -0.51 25.81
N HIS A 57 -22.30 -0.85 24.57
CA HIS A 57 -22.06 -2.14 23.95
C HIS A 57 -20.93 -2.03 22.94
N ALA A 58 -20.33 -3.17 22.60
CA ALA A 58 -19.22 -3.26 21.65
C ALA A 58 -19.56 -4.13 20.44
N VAL A 59 -19.03 -3.76 19.28
CA VAL A 59 -19.09 -4.53 18.05
C VAL A 59 -17.66 -4.77 17.54
N VAL A 60 -17.32 -6.02 17.29
CA VAL A 60 -16.03 -6.44 16.77
C VAL A 60 -16.22 -7.07 15.39
N MET A 61 -15.45 -6.65 14.41
CA MET A 61 -15.70 -6.97 13.02
C MET A 61 -14.43 -7.46 12.31
N ARG A 62 -14.66 -8.39 11.37
CA ARG A 62 -13.72 -8.75 10.31
C ARG A 62 -14.43 -8.74 8.96
N LYS A 63 -13.66 -8.70 7.86
CA LYS A 63 -14.26 -8.78 6.53
C LYS A 63 -15.03 -10.08 6.34
N VAL A 64 -14.52 -11.22 6.78
CA VAL A 64 -15.06 -12.56 6.52
C VAL A 64 -15.59 -13.18 7.81
N ALA A 65 -16.90 -13.52 7.83
CA ALA A 65 -17.60 -14.03 9.02
C ALA A 65 -17.05 -15.36 9.55
N ASN A 66 -16.65 -16.29 8.68
CA ASN A 66 -16.17 -17.60 9.09
C ASN A 66 -14.85 -17.57 9.88
N THR A 67 -14.10 -16.47 9.81
CA THR A 67 -12.84 -16.29 10.54
C THR A 67 -13.02 -15.70 11.96
N LEU A 68 -14.20 -15.19 12.29
CA LEU A 68 -14.48 -14.50 13.56
C LEU A 68 -14.18 -15.38 14.78
N ARG A 69 -14.62 -16.65 14.74
CA ARG A 69 -14.52 -17.57 15.89
C ARG A 69 -13.08 -17.84 16.31
N THR A 70 -12.20 -18.08 15.36
CA THR A 70 -10.81 -18.46 15.59
C THR A 70 -9.87 -17.29 15.74
N SER A 71 -10.36 -16.07 15.48
CA SER A 71 -9.60 -14.82 15.59
C SER A 71 -10.14 -13.92 16.70
N VAL A 72 -10.91 -12.88 16.37
CA VAL A 72 -11.35 -11.83 17.30
C VAL A 72 -12.20 -12.33 18.46
N TYR A 73 -13.03 -13.37 18.25
CA TYR A 73 -13.79 -13.96 19.36
C TYR A 73 -12.86 -14.65 20.36
N ALA A 74 -11.94 -15.48 19.88
CA ALA A 74 -10.95 -16.12 20.72
C ALA A 74 -10.06 -15.07 21.43
N GLN A 75 -9.71 -13.99 20.72
CA GLN A 75 -8.91 -12.89 21.28
C GLN A 75 -9.64 -12.15 22.40
N ILE A 76 -10.92 -11.86 22.26
CA ILE A 76 -11.75 -11.26 23.34
C ILE A 76 -11.87 -12.23 24.53
N CYS A 77 -12.10 -13.52 24.30
CA CYS A 77 -12.15 -14.52 25.37
C CYS A 77 -10.81 -14.59 26.13
N TRP A 78 -9.68 -14.50 25.40
CA TRP A 78 -8.35 -14.40 26.01
C TRP A 78 -8.22 -13.14 26.88
N ALA A 79 -8.62 -11.96 26.38
CA ALA A 79 -8.57 -10.71 27.12
C ALA A 79 -9.40 -10.76 28.42
N ILE A 80 -10.61 -11.33 28.35
CA ILE A 80 -11.47 -11.56 29.52
C ILE A 80 -10.76 -12.43 30.56
N ALA A 81 -10.08 -13.51 30.13
CA ALA A 81 -9.33 -14.39 31.01
C ALA A 81 -8.08 -13.71 31.59
N ALA A 82 -7.32 -13.00 30.76
CA ALA A 82 -6.12 -12.26 31.18
C ALA A 82 -6.43 -11.17 32.20
N LEU A 83 -7.59 -10.53 32.09
CA LEU A 83 -8.09 -9.56 33.07
C LEU A 83 -8.69 -10.19 34.35
N GLY A 84 -8.73 -11.53 34.43
CA GLY A 84 -9.32 -12.24 35.59
C GLY A 84 -10.84 -12.13 35.67
N LEU A 85 -11.53 -11.89 34.54
CA LEU A 85 -12.94 -11.61 34.48
C LEU A 85 -13.82 -12.78 33.98
N THR A 86 -13.25 -13.98 33.82
CA THR A 86 -13.96 -15.16 33.29
C THR A 86 -15.30 -15.44 33.98
N GLY A 87 -15.35 -15.32 35.32
CA GLY A 87 -16.59 -15.51 36.08
C GLY A 87 -17.64 -14.40 35.93
N LYS A 88 -17.30 -13.30 35.28
CA LYS A 88 -18.19 -12.15 35.04
C LYS A 88 -18.68 -12.05 33.61
N PHE A 89 -18.23 -12.95 32.73
CA PHE A 89 -18.66 -12.98 31.33
C PHE A 89 -19.28 -14.33 30.98
N ARG A 90 -20.34 -14.29 30.19
CA ARG A 90 -20.91 -15.46 29.52
C ARG A 90 -20.64 -15.31 28.02
N CYS A 91 -19.75 -16.14 27.48
CA CYS A 91 -19.40 -16.13 26.08
C CYS A 91 -20.07 -17.31 25.36
N THR A 92 -20.74 -17.02 24.24
CA THR A 92 -21.47 -18.02 23.42
C THR A 92 -21.00 -17.93 21.97
N VAL A 93 -21.14 -19.04 21.24
CA VAL A 93 -20.77 -19.15 19.82
C VAL A 93 -21.99 -18.98 18.90
N SER A 94 -23.20 -19.26 19.42
CA SER A 94 -24.46 -19.09 18.69
C SER A 94 -25.54 -18.57 19.66
N PRO A 95 -25.92 -17.31 19.57
CA PRO A 95 -25.26 -16.24 18.82
C PRO A 95 -23.82 -16.01 19.32
N MET A 96 -22.94 -15.51 18.42
CA MET A 96 -21.54 -15.21 18.80
C MET A 96 -21.50 -13.90 19.55
N GLU A 97 -21.45 -13.99 20.88
CA GLU A 97 -21.42 -12.81 21.78
C GLU A 97 -20.74 -13.14 23.10
N CYS A 98 -20.18 -12.12 23.74
CA CYS A 98 -19.75 -12.16 25.14
C CYS A 98 -20.57 -11.16 25.93
N VAL A 99 -21.31 -11.66 26.93
CA VAL A 99 -22.20 -10.85 27.80
C VAL A 99 -21.54 -10.62 29.14
N TYR A 100 -21.36 -9.36 29.54
CA TYR A 100 -20.91 -8.99 30.87
C TYR A 100 -22.11 -9.13 31.84
N THR A 101 -22.10 -10.17 32.64
CA THR A 101 -23.27 -10.59 33.46
C THR A 101 -23.73 -9.57 34.48
N PRO A 102 -22.84 -8.72 35.10
CA PRO A 102 -23.29 -7.74 36.09
C PRO A 102 -24.22 -6.67 35.53
N THR A 103 -24.09 -6.30 34.27
CA THR A 103 -24.87 -5.22 33.63
C THR A 103 -25.71 -5.68 32.42
N GLY A 104 -25.36 -6.83 31.85
CA GLY A 104 -26.00 -7.32 30.61
C GLY A 104 -25.45 -6.71 29.32
N GLN A 105 -24.37 -5.92 29.39
CA GLN A 105 -23.68 -5.37 28.22
C GLN A 105 -23.11 -6.48 27.33
N LYS A 106 -23.05 -6.22 26.02
CA LYS A 106 -22.65 -7.23 25.03
C LYS A 106 -21.45 -6.76 24.21
N ILE A 107 -20.54 -7.72 23.93
CA ILE A 107 -19.59 -7.64 22.83
C ILE A 107 -20.12 -8.59 21.76
N MET A 108 -20.41 -8.08 20.58
CA MET A 108 -21.04 -8.78 19.46
C MET A 108 -20.06 -8.86 18.28
N PHE A 109 -20.13 -9.94 17.50
CA PHE A 109 -19.18 -10.21 16.42
C PHE A 109 -19.88 -10.31 15.07
N PHE A 110 -19.39 -9.60 14.05
CA PHE A 110 -19.97 -9.55 12.71
C PHE A 110 -18.92 -9.67 11.60
N GLY A 111 -19.27 -10.45 10.56
CA GLY A 111 -18.58 -10.39 9.28
C GLY A 111 -19.17 -9.33 8.37
N MET A 112 -18.34 -8.69 7.58
CA MET A 112 -18.74 -7.65 6.61
C MET A 112 -19.03 -8.21 5.21
N ASP A 113 -19.05 -9.52 5.07
CA ASP A 113 -19.58 -10.23 3.89
C ASP A 113 -21.10 -10.03 3.72
N ASP A 114 -21.81 -9.63 4.79
CA ASP A 114 -23.22 -9.23 4.76
C ASP A 114 -23.43 -7.88 5.51
N PRO A 115 -23.17 -6.74 4.85
CA PRO A 115 -23.34 -5.40 5.46
C PRO A 115 -24.77 -5.10 5.93
N GLY A 116 -25.76 -5.82 5.44
CA GLY A 116 -27.16 -5.66 5.82
C GLY A 116 -27.41 -5.96 7.29
N LYS A 117 -26.67 -6.89 7.87
CA LYS A 117 -26.80 -7.29 9.28
C LYS A 117 -26.46 -6.16 10.25
N LEU A 118 -25.53 -5.26 9.89
CA LEU A 118 -25.12 -4.15 10.75
C LEU A 118 -26.13 -2.99 10.79
N LYS A 119 -26.89 -2.79 9.71
CA LYS A 119 -27.86 -1.68 9.64
C LYS A 119 -29.03 -1.83 10.64
N SER A 120 -29.28 -3.04 11.13
CA SER A 120 -30.40 -3.40 12.00
C SER A 120 -30.00 -3.85 13.40
N ILE A 121 -28.75 -3.66 13.83
CA ILE A 121 -28.32 -4.04 15.17
C ILE A 121 -29.12 -3.22 16.19
N LYS A 122 -29.81 -3.95 17.07
CA LYS A 122 -30.48 -3.37 18.24
C LYS A 122 -29.87 -3.98 19.49
N VAL A 123 -29.58 -3.15 20.45
CA VAL A 123 -29.15 -3.55 21.79
C VAL A 123 -30.34 -3.43 22.77
N PRO A 124 -30.41 -4.25 23.81
CA PRO A 124 -31.55 -4.27 24.74
C PRO A 124 -31.68 -2.99 25.56
N PHE A 125 -30.61 -2.26 25.77
CA PHE A 125 -30.52 -0.98 26.45
C PHE A 125 -29.26 -0.23 25.95
N GLY A 126 -29.13 1.05 26.34
CA GLY A 126 -27.96 1.84 26.04
C GLY A 126 -27.68 2.03 24.52
N TYR A 127 -26.44 1.94 24.14
CA TYR A 127 -25.99 2.20 22.76
C TYR A 127 -24.72 1.45 22.42
N ILE A 128 -24.35 1.41 21.14
CA ILE A 128 -23.05 0.89 20.70
C ILE A 128 -22.06 2.05 20.72
N GLY A 129 -21.08 1.96 21.63
CA GLY A 129 -20.05 2.99 21.79
C GLY A 129 -18.62 2.48 21.49
N ILE A 130 -18.44 1.16 21.25
CA ILE A 130 -17.14 0.60 20.93
C ILE A 130 -17.26 -0.20 19.63
N ALA A 131 -16.38 0.09 18.67
CA ALA A 131 -16.26 -0.67 17.43
C ALA A 131 -14.78 -1.06 17.23
N TRP A 132 -14.56 -2.29 16.77
CA TRP A 132 -13.21 -2.75 16.39
C TRP A 132 -13.25 -3.42 15.02
N PHE A 133 -12.48 -2.84 14.06
CA PHE A 133 -12.23 -3.38 12.73
C PHE A 133 -10.87 -4.08 12.74
N GLU A 134 -10.85 -5.40 12.71
CA GLU A 134 -9.62 -6.21 12.63
C GLU A 134 -9.32 -6.59 11.19
N GLU A 135 -8.05 -6.50 10.80
CA GLU A 135 -7.59 -6.62 9.41
C GLU A 135 -8.25 -5.58 8.51
N LEU A 136 -8.08 -4.30 8.89
CA LEU A 136 -8.69 -3.16 8.22
C LEU A 136 -8.46 -3.14 6.71
N ASP A 137 -7.29 -3.57 6.26
CA ASP A 137 -6.88 -3.63 4.85
C ASP A 137 -7.72 -4.56 3.99
N GLN A 138 -8.43 -5.52 4.59
CA GLN A 138 -9.31 -6.46 3.89
C GLN A 138 -10.71 -5.89 3.60
N PHE A 139 -11.12 -4.80 4.23
CA PHE A 139 -12.38 -4.15 3.94
C PHE A 139 -12.34 -3.44 2.58
N ASP A 140 -13.51 -3.23 1.96
CA ASP A 140 -13.62 -2.72 0.57
C ASP A 140 -13.16 -1.26 0.40
N GLY A 141 -12.84 -0.58 1.49
CA GLY A 141 -12.35 0.79 1.46
C GLY A 141 -12.89 1.67 2.59
N PRO A 142 -12.46 2.94 2.63
CA PRO A 142 -12.81 3.86 3.71
C PRO A 142 -14.31 4.19 3.74
N GLU A 143 -14.99 4.09 2.59
CA GLU A 143 -16.44 4.33 2.52
C GLU A 143 -17.24 3.25 3.25
N GLN A 144 -16.85 1.97 3.08
CA GLN A 144 -17.49 0.86 3.80
C GLN A 144 -17.34 1.05 5.32
N VAL A 145 -16.13 1.36 5.77
CA VAL A 145 -15.85 1.60 7.20
C VAL A 145 -16.67 2.76 7.75
N ARG A 146 -16.70 3.90 7.06
CA ARG A 146 -17.47 5.07 7.43
C ARG A 146 -18.97 4.78 7.52
N ASN A 147 -19.53 4.04 6.56
CA ASN A 147 -20.96 3.67 6.56
C ASN A 147 -21.32 2.80 7.77
N VAL A 148 -20.40 1.92 8.17
CA VAL A 148 -20.56 1.09 9.38
C VAL A 148 -20.48 1.94 10.64
N GLU A 149 -19.48 2.80 10.78
CA GLU A 149 -19.33 3.72 11.92
C GLU A 149 -20.59 4.57 12.12
N GLN A 150 -21.13 5.14 11.04
CA GLN A 150 -22.38 5.92 11.07
C GLN A 150 -23.61 5.08 11.46
N SER A 151 -23.58 3.78 11.23
CA SER A 151 -24.66 2.88 11.62
C SER A 151 -24.57 2.47 13.10
N LEU A 152 -23.36 2.33 13.62
CA LEU A 152 -23.08 1.87 14.98
C LEU A 152 -23.14 3.02 16.00
N PHE A 153 -22.45 4.13 15.73
CA PHE A 153 -22.32 5.25 16.69
C PHE A 153 -23.53 6.19 16.64
N ARG A 154 -24.64 5.69 17.17
CA ARG A 154 -25.90 6.45 17.26
C ARG A 154 -26.30 6.56 18.71
N GLY A 155 -26.14 7.75 19.30
CA GLY A 155 -26.48 8.04 20.69
C GLY A 155 -25.29 7.85 21.64
N GLY A 156 -25.53 8.20 22.91
CA GLY A 156 -24.52 8.13 23.97
C GLY A 156 -23.45 9.23 23.93
N LYS A 157 -22.68 9.29 25.03
CA LYS A 157 -21.62 10.30 25.19
C LYS A 157 -20.23 9.77 24.94
N TYR A 158 -20.04 8.45 25.02
CA TYR A 158 -18.76 7.79 24.83
C TYR A 158 -18.78 7.02 23.51
N SER A 159 -17.77 7.23 22.69
CA SER A 159 -17.53 6.41 21.51
C SER A 159 -16.05 6.30 21.22
N VAL A 160 -15.60 5.10 20.87
CA VAL A 160 -14.25 4.83 20.41
C VAL A 160 -14.25 3.79 19.30
N CYS A 161 -13.49 4.06 18.25
CA CYS A 161 -13.29 3.15 17.14
C CYS A 161 -11.85 2.66 17.11
N PHE A 162 -11.69 1.36 17.20
CA PHE A 162 -10.40 0.67 17.05
C PHE A 162 -10.26 0.09 15.65
N LYS A 163 -9.09 0.20 15.08
CA LYS A 163 -8.71 -0.35 13.78
C LYS A 163 -7.35 -0.98 13.88
N SER A 164 -7.18 -2.19 13.36
CA SER A 164 -5.89 -2.88 13.37
C SER A 164 -5.63 -3.57 12.05
N PHE A 165 -4.39 -3.50 11.59
CA PHE A 165 -3.95 -4.20 10.39
C PHE A 165 -2.43 -4.34 10.31
N ASN A 166 -1.99 -5.28 9.50
CA ASN A 166 -0.61 -5.33 9.03
C ASN A 166 -0.56 -4.54 7.71
N PRO A 167 0.28 -3.48 7.61
CA PRO A 167 0.31 -2.68 6.40
C PRO A 167 0.56 -3.53 5.16
N PRO A 168 -0.32 -3.48 4.14
CA PRO A 168 -0.02 -4.07 2.85
C PRO A 168 1.27 -3.51 2.26
N ALA A 169 1.98 -4.31 1.47
CA ALA A 169 3.23 -3.88 0.86
C ALA A 169 3.06 -2.66 -0.07
N MET A 170 1.91 -2.55 -0.74
CA MET A 170 1.57 -1.45 -1.64
C MET A 170 1.29 -0.14 -0.89
N ALA A 171 2.06 0.91 -1.15
CA ALA A 171 1.84 2.24 -0.56
C ALA A 171 0.46 2.83 -0.91
N ARG A 172 -0.05 2.57 -2.12
CA ARG A 172 -1.37 3.03 -2.58
C ARG A 172 -2.56 2.26 -2.02
N ASN A 173 -2.33 1.17 -1.27
CA ASN A 173 -3.43 0.48 -0.61
C ASN A 173 -4.19 1.47 0.28
N TRP A 174 -5.52 1.41 0.22
CA TRP A 174 -6.38 2.37 0.90
C TRP A 174 -6.15 2.47 2.42
N ALA A 175 -5.82 1.35 3.08
CA ALA A 175 -5.54 1.35 4.51
C ALA A 175 -4.23 2.09 4.84
N ASN A 176 -3.19 1.96 3.97
CA ASN A 176 -1.95 2.73 4.09
C ASN A 176 -2.19 4.23 3.84
N GLN A 177 -3.06 4.61 2.91
CA GLN A 177 -3.44 6.01 2.69
C GLN A 177 -4.29 6.56 3.83
N TYR A 178 -5.23 5.76 4.35
CA TYR A 178 -6.12 6.14 5.44
C TYR A 178 -5.36 6.60 6.71
N VAL A 179 -4.23 5.97 7.02
CA VAL A 179 -3.43 6.35 8.20
C VAL A 179 -2.68 7.67 8.01
N LEU A 180 -2.48 8.11 6.78
CA LEU A 180 -1.82 9.38 6.47
C LEU A 180 -2.78 10.57 6.55
N GLU A 181 -4.09 10.33 6.45
CA GLU A 181 -5.10 11.39 6.51
C GLU A 181 -5.22 11.94 7.95
N PRO A 182 -4.97 13.25 8.17
CA PRO A 182 -5.16 13.85 9.48
C PRO A 182 -6.65 13.94 9.83
N LYS A 183 -7.00 13.53 11.06
CA LYS A 183 -8.36 13.63 11.60
C LYS A 183 -8.28 13.96 13.09
N ALA A 184 -9.05 14.93 13.54
CA ALA A 184 -9.14 15.27 14.95
C ALA A 184 -9.63 14.05 15.76
N GLY A 185 -8.96 13.77 16.88
CA GLY A 185 -9.28 12.63 17.74
C GLY A 185 -8.78 11.26 17.21
N LYS A 186 -8.08 11.21 16.06
CA LYS A 186 -7.44 10.00 15.55
C LYS A 186 -5.99 9.92 16.02
N LEU A 187 -5.62 8.78 16.60
CA LEU A 187 -4.23 8.40 16.89
C LEU A 187 -3.84 7.22 16.00
N VAL A 188 -2.72 7.35 15.29
CA VAL A 188 -2.11 6.25 14.55
C VAL A 188 -0.89 5.78 15.33
N HIS A 189 -0.90 4.52 15.74
CA HIS A 189 0.19 3.89 16.48
C HIS A 189 0.83 2.79 15.64
N HIS A 190 2.17 2.75 15.63
CA HIS A 190 2.94 1.72 14.95
C HIS A 190 3.68 0.88 15.98
N SER A 191 3.52 -0.43 15.93
CA SER A 191 4.21 -1.39 16.78
C SER A 191 4.87 -2.51 15.99
N THR A 192 5.95 -3.04 16.53
CA THR A 192 6.68 -4.16 15.95
C THR A 192 6.94 -5.23 17.03
N TYR A 193 7.35 -6.41 16.61
CA TYR A 193 7.74 -7.46 17.56
C TYR A 193 8.91 -7.03 18.48
N LEU A 194 9.74 -6.07 18.05
CA LEU A 194 10.86 -5.53 18.84
C LEU A 194 10.39 -4.77 20.09
N THR A 195 9.14 -4.30 20.09
CA THR A 195 8.53 -3.61 21.23
C THR A 195 7.67 -4.53 22.08
N THR A 196 7.55 -5.80 21.71
CA THR A 196 6.85 -6.84 22.50
C THR A 196 7.84 -7.55 23.40
N PRO A 197 7.51 -7.84 24.67
CA PRO A 197 8.36 -8.64 25.53
C PRO A 197 8.75 -9.96 24.88
N ALA A 198 10.05 -10.28 24.84
CA ALA A 198 10.58 -11.44 24.12
C ALA A 198 10.00 -12.77 24.62
N GLU A 199 9.70 -12.86 25.91
CA GLU A 199 9.08 -14.01 26.55
C GLU A 199 7.65 -14.30 26.04
N TRP A 200 6.95 -13.31 25.46
CA TRP A 200 5.62 -13.51 24.86
C TRP A 200 5.69 -14.08 23.45
N LEU A 201 6.82 -13.91 22.77
CA LEU A 201 7.03 -14.34 21.37
C LEU A 201 7.63 -15.75 21.29
N GLY A 202 8.48 -16.09 22.25
CA GLY A 202 9.24 -17.32 22.24
C GLY A 202 10.47 -17.32 21.32
N PRO A 203 11.47 -18.18 21.60
CA PRO A 203 12.76 -18.15 20.88
C PRO A 203 12.62 -18.43 19.39
N ARG A 204 11.79 -19.39 19.00
CA ARG A 204 11.61 -19.75 17.58
C ARG A 204 11.13 -18.59 16.73
N PHE A 205 10.19 -17.78 17.23
CA PHE A 205 9.70 -16.62 16.49
C PHE A 205 10.82 -15.60 16.25
N ILE A 206 11.68 -15.38 17.26
CA ILE A 206 12.81 -14.46 17.19
C ILE A 206 13.87 -14.98 16.22
N ASP A 207 14.16 -16.28 16.25
CA ASP A 207 15.11 -16.93 15.34
C ASP A 207 14.62 -16.86 13.89
N ASP A 208 13.33 -17.14 13.64
CA ASP A 208 12.72 -17.05 12.30
C ASP A 208 12.78 -15.60 11.78
N ALA A 209 12.55 -14.60 12.63
CA ALA A 209 12.68 -13.18 12.25
C ALA A 209 14.14 -12.81 11.89
N ALA A 210 15.11 -13.28 12.68
CA ALA A 210 16.54 -13.05 12.44
C ALA A 210 17.00 -13.74 11.14
N HIS A 211 16.53 -14.97 10.90
CA HIS A 211 16.81 -15.69 9.68
C HIS A 211 16.26 -14.94 8.45
N LEU A 212 14.98 -14.52 8.48
CA LEU A 212 14.40 -13.78 7.36
C LEU A 212 15.13 -12.46 7.11
N LYS A 213 15.55 -11.75 8.19
CA LYS A 213 16.34 -10.53 8.07
C LYS A 213 17.63 -10.73 7.29
N SER A 214 18.32 -11.86 7.51
CA SER A 214 19.57 -12.18 6.82
C SER A 214 19.35 -12.68 5.39
N ALA A 215 18.24 -13.39 5.14
CA ALA A 215 17.94 -14.00 3.85
C ALA A 215 17.21 -13.05 2.89
N ASN A 216 16.31 -12.23 3.41
CA ASN A 216 15.51 -11.27 2.64
C ASN A 216 15.07 -10.10 3.53
N GLU A 217 15.89 -9.05 3.57
CA GLU A 217 15.65 -7.87 4.40
C GLU A 217 14.35 -7.15 4.04
N THR A 218 13.97 -7.10 2.76
CA THR A 218 12.72 -6.47 2.32
C THR A 218 11.50 -7.21 2.86
N ALA A 219 11.48 -8.53 2.77
CA ALA A 219 10.42 -9.34 3.37
C ALA A 219 10.39 -9.19 4.91
N TYR A 220 11.54 -9.17 5.56
CA TYR A 220 11.63 -8.94 7.01
C TYR A 220 11.04 -7.57 7.41
N ARG A 221 11.40 -6.51 6.70
CA ARG A 221 10.86 -5.16 6.95
C ARG A 221 9.35 -5.12 6.81
N HIS A 222 8.85 -5.78 5.77
CA HIS A 222 7.41 -5.86 5.55
C HIS A 222 6.70 -6.71 6.62
N GLU A 223 7.10 -7.96 6.78
CA GLU A 223 6.35 -8.93 7.60
C GLU A 223 6.49 -8.68 9.11
N TYR A 224 7.71 -8.40 9.58
CA TYR A 224 8.01 -8.26 10.99
C TYR A 224 8.00 -6.82 11.50
N LEU A 225 8.42 -5.87 10.67
CA LEU A 225 8.39 -4.45 11.07
C LEU A 225 7.12 -3.73 10.62
N GLY A 226 6.30 -4.33 9.73
CA GLY A 226 5.08 -3.70 9.23
C GLY A 226 5.36 -2.46 8.40
N GLU A 227 6.47 -2.46 7.67
CA GLU A 227 6.82 -1.39 6.76
C GLU A 227 6.16 -1.58 5.39
N VAL A 228 5.85 -0.46 4.75
CA VAL A 228 5.37 -0.44 3.37
C VAL A 228 6.59 -0.47 2.45
N VAL A 229 6.87 -1.62 1.87
CA VAL A 229 8.12 -1.89 1.11
C VAL A 229 7.91 -2.07 -0.40
N GLY A 230 6.67 -1.88 -0.88
CA GLY A 230 6.27 -2.25 -2.23
C GLY A 230 5.56 -3.61 -2.25
N SER A 231 4.85 -3.90 -3.34
CA SER A 231 3.95 -5.06 -3.42
C SER A 231 4.65 -6.39 -3.67
N GLY A 232 5.94 -6.38 -4.01
CA GLY A 232 6.60 -7.55 -4.60
C GLY A 232 6.05 -7.90 -5.99
N THR A 233 5.13 -7.07 -6.52
CA THR A 233 4.61 -7.14 -7.89
C THR A 233 5.16 -6.02 -8.76
N GLN A 234 6.13 -5.27 -8.26
CA GLN A 234 6.82 -4.26 -9.05
C GLN A 234 7.47 -4.91 -10.28
N VAL A 235 7.19 -4.33 -11.43
CA VAL A 235 7.78 -4.80 -12.67
C VAL A 235 9.29 -4.52 -12.70
N PHE A 236 9.73 -3.41 -12.09
CA PHE A 236 11.13 -3.00 -12.03
C PHE A 236 11.66 -3.02 -10.61
N GLU A 237 12.53 -3.97 -10.27
CA GLU A 237 13.21 -4.07 -8.97
C GLU A 237 14.60 -3.40 -8.97
N ASN A 238 15.10 -3.03 -10.15
CA ASN A 238 16.44 -2.50 -10.41
C ASN A 238 16.49 -0.96 -10.50
N LEU A 239 15.51 -0.26 -9.90
CA LEU A 239 15.44 1.20 -9.92
C LEU A 239 16.41 1.83 -8.92
N LYS A 240 17.04 2.91 -9.35
CA LYS A 240 17.83 3.80 -8.51
C LYS A 240 17.38 5.24 -8.75
N ILE A 241 16.69 5.81 -7.78
CA ILE A 241 16.24 7.21 -7.85
C ILE A 241 17.34 8.08 -7.26
N SER A 242 18.01 8.84 -8.10
CA SER A 242 19.09 9.75 -7.67
C SER A 242 19.35 10.85 -8.69
N THR A 243 19.71 12.03 -8.21
CA THR A 243 20.11 13.17 -9.05
C THR A 243 21.31 12.79 -9.92
N ILE A 244 21.26 13.18 -11.19
CA ILE A 244 22.33 12.98 -12.17
C ILE A 244 22.98 14.34 -12.42
N ALA A 245 24.27 14.48 -12.06
CA ALA A 245 24.98 15.76 -12.20
C ALA A 245 25.10 16.19 -13.67
N ASP A 246 25.05 17.51 -13.93
CA ASP A 246 25.20 18.08 -15.27
C ASP A 246 26.52 17.68 -15.94
N GLU A 247 27.59 17.58 -15.14
CA GLU A 247 28.91 17.13 -15.61
C GLU A 247 28.89 15.69 -16.10
N GLN A 248 28.06 14.84 -15.48
CA GLN A 248 27.89 13.45 -15.91
C GLN A 248 27.06 13.39 -17.20
N ILE A 249 25.99 14.18 -17.30
CA ILE A 249 25.14 14.23 -18.52
C ILE A 249 25.97 14.69 -19.74
N LYS A 250 26.87 15.67 -19.56
CA LYS A 250 27.76 16.14 -20.62
C LYS A 250 28.76 15.09 -21.12
N GLN A 251 28.98 14.04 -20.33
CA GLN A 251 29.88 12.92 -20.70
C GLN A 251 29.15 11.78 -21.41
N PHE A 252 27.83 11.85 -21.53
CA PHE A 252 27.06 10.82 -22.22
C PHE A 252 27.32 10.88 -23.73
N ASP A 253 27.86 9.82 -24.28
CA ASP A 253 28.30 9.73 -25.70
C ASP A 253 27.19 9.31 -26.66
N ARG A 254 26.12 8.70 -26.16
CA ARG A 254 25.00 8.17 -26.93
C ARG A 254 23.68 8.46 -26.21
N ILE A 255 23.13 9.62 -26.53
CA ILE A 255 21.80 9.98 -26.04
C ILE A 255 20.76 9.43 -27.03
N MET A 256 19.69 8.89 -26.49
CA MET A 256 18.57 8.34 -27.23
C MET A 256 17.30 9.00 -26.71
N SER A 257 16.44 9.40 -27.65
CA SER A 257 15.18 10.04 -27.35
C SER A 257 14.00 9.18 -27.79
N GLY A 258 13.00 9.05 -26.93
CA GLY A 258 11.78 8.29 -27.21
C GLY A 258 10.53 9.09 -26.98
N VAL A 259 9.49 8.79 -27.78
CA VAL A 259 8.17 9.42 -27.72
C VAL A 259 7.08 8.36 -27.69
N ASP A 260 6.19 8.48 -26.73
CA ASP A 260 4.87 7.87 -26.76
C ASP A 260 3.82 8.93 -27.02
N TRP A 261 3.00 8.70 -28.08
CA TRP A 261 2.01 9.66 -28.52
C TRP A 261 0.77 9.63 -27.64
N GLY A 262 0.24 10.78 -27.30
CA GLY A 262 -1.02 10.91 -26.59
C GLY A 262 -1.62 12.30 -26.71
N TRP A 263 -2.93 12.40 -26.49
CA TRP A 263 -3.67 13.67 -26.49
C TRP A 263 -4.45 13.86 -25.19
N TYR A 264 -5.47 13.04 -24.97
CA TYR A 264 -6.32 13.01 -23.79
C TYR A 264 -7.27 11.81 -23.85
N PRO A 265 -7.44 11.01 -22.79
CA PRO A 265 -6.87 11.17 -21.42
C PRO A 265 -5.37 10.90 -21.34
N ASP A 266 -4.81 10.13 -22.29
CA ASP A 266 -3.41 9.72 -22.28
C ASP A 266 -2.49 10.88 -22.63
N PRO A 267 -1.40 11.10 -21.91
CA PRO A 267 -0.46 12.19 -22.19
C PRO A 267 0.45 11.85 -23.38
N PHE A 268 0.94 12.86 -24.05
CA PHE A 268 2.19 12.80 -24.79
C PHE A 268 3.34 12.65 -23.79
N ALA A 269 4.19 11.64 -23.97
CA ALA A 269 5.37 11.40 -23.15
C ALA A 269 6.64 11.37 -24.00
N PHE A 270 7.68 12.07 -23.54
CA PHE A 270 9.00 12.11 -24.16
C PHE A 270 10.05 11.88 -23.08
N ASN A 271 11.09 11.07 -23.39
CA ASN A 271 12.23 10.85 -22.52
C ASN A 271 13.54 10.87 -23.29
N ARG A 272 14.60 11.38 -22.63
CA ARG A 272 15.98 11.24 -23.06
C ARG A 272 16.74 10.32 -22.12
N VAL A 273 17.48 9.38 -22.71
CA VAL A 273 18.19 8.35 -21.96
C VAL A 273 19.58 8.12 -22.49
N HIS A 274 20.47 7.65 -21.60
CA HIS A 274 21.79 7.12 -21.96
C HIS A 274 21.95 5.69 -21.44
N TYR A 275 22.51 4.80 -22.24
CA TYR A 275 22.78 3.43 -21.85
C TYR A 275 24.29 3.14 -21.78
N ASP A 276 24.79 2.94 -20.57
CA ASP A 276 26.15 2.42 -20.31
C ASP A 276 26.15 0.91 -20.43
N ALA A 277 26.64 0.41 -21.57
CA ALA A 277 26.67 -1.02 -21.87
C ALA A 277 27.67 -1.80 -21.00
N ALA A 278 28.73 -1.14 -20.51
CA ALA A 278 29.76 -1.78 -19.67
C ALA A 278 29.21 -2.03 -18.25
N ARG A 279 28.41 -1.10 -17.72
CA ARG A 279 27.77 -1.21 -16.41
C ARG A 279 26.36 -1.73 -16.48
N ARG A 280 25.86 -2.04 -17.69
CA ARG A 280 24.45 -2.43 -17.91
C ARG A 280 23.46 -1.49 -17.20
N THR A 281 23.76 -0.19 -17.23
CA THR A 281 23.00 0.84 -16.52
C THR A 281 22.33 1.79 -17.51
N LEU A 282 21.02 2.02 -17.33
CA LEU A 282 20.26 2.99 -18.09
C LEU A 282 20.08 4.25 -17.23
N TYR A 283 20.43 5.41 -17.77
CA TYR A 283 20.23 6.71 -17.15
C TYR A 283 19.08 7.42 -17.86
N ILE A 284 18.08 7.89 -17.10
CA ILE A 284 16.93 8.67 -17.59
C ILE A 284 17.05 10.05 -16.95
N PHE A 285 17.26 11.09 -17.76
CA PHE A 285 17.68 12.40 -17.26
C PHE A 285 16.91 13.59 -17.85
N ASP A 286 15.94 13.36 -18.72
CA ASP A 286 15.05 14.42 -19.24
C ASP A 286 13.70 13.81 -19.63
N GLU A 287 12.61 14.52 -19.32
CA GLU A 287 11.26 14.15 -19.67
C GLU A 287 10.42 15.34 -20.11
N LEU A 288 9.39 15.07 -20.88
CA LEU A 288 8.31 16.02 -21.18
C LEU A 288 6.96 15.30 -21.16
N THR A 289 6.05 15.76 -20.33
CA THR A 289 4.65 15.31 -20.28
C THR A 289 3.76 16.43 -20.79
N ARG A 290 2.87 16.16 -21.74
CA ARG A 290 1.87 17.13 -22.23
C ARG A 290 0.52 16.45 -22.46
N ARG A 291 -0.55 17.21 -22.26
CA ARG A 291 -1.92 16.81 -22.61
C ARG A 291 -2.56 17.92 -23.45
N ARG A 292 -3.41 17.54 -24.40
CA ARG A 292 -4.13 18.45 -25.29
C ARG A 292 -3.19 19.44 -26.01
N THR A 293 -2.01 18.97 -26.40
CA THR A 293 -0.96 19.77 -27.04
C THR A 293 -0.70 19.21 -28.44
N SER A 294 -0.67 20.06 -29.45
CA SER A 294 -0.49 19.63 -30.83
C SER A 294 0.92 19.06 -31.10
N ASN A 295 1.04 18.23 -32.15
CA ASN A 295 2.35 17.72 -32.58
C ASN A 295 3.33 18.85 -32.93
N ARG A 296 2.84 19.98 -33.40
CA ARG A 296 3.67 21.15 -33.66
C ARG A 296 4.25 21.74 -32.39
N ASP A 297 3.39 21.97 -31.39
CA ASP A 297 3.82 22.61 -30.12
C ASP A 297 4.75 21.67 -29.35
N THR A 298 4.49 20.36 -29.34
CA THR A 298 5.39 19.40 -28.70
C THR A 298 6.72 19.30 -29.44
N ALA A 299 6.72 19.36 -30.78
CA ALA A 299 7.94 19.36 -31.59
C ALA A 299 8.83 20.59 -31.31
N GLU A 300 8.23 21.77 -31.18
CA GLU A 300 8.96 23.01 -30.84
C GLU A 300 9.66 22.87 -29.47
N ILE A 301 9.02 22.25 -28.48
CA ILE A 301 9.62 22.01 -27.18
C ILE A 301 10.71 20.94 -27.23
N VAL A 302 10.47 19.85 -27.98
CA VAL A 302 11.43 18.75 -28.13
C VAL A 302 12.69 19.21 -28.85
N MET A 303 12.57 20.05 -29.90
CA MET A 303 13.73 20.61 -30.61
C MET A 303 14.66 21.44 -29.71
N GLN A 304 14.14 22.06 -28.67
CA GLN A 304 14.96 22.80 -27.69
C GLN A 304 15.72 21.91 -26.71
N ARG A 305 15.39 20.63 -26.65
CA ARG A 305 15.94 19.65 -25.73
C ARG A 305 16.92 18.67 -26.37
N ILE A 306 16.76 18.42 -27.66
CA ILE A 306 17.63 17.49 -28.40
C ILE A 306 18.77 18.21 -29.11
N GLU A 307 19.89 17.51 -29.30
CA GLU A 307 21.02 18.03 -30.04
C GLU A 307 20.82 17.86 -31.55
N PRO A 308 21.45 18.72 -32.39
CA PRO A 308 21.40 18.57 -33.84
C PRO A 308 21.89 17.18 -34.27
N GLY A 309 21.06 16.47 -35.00
CA GLY A 309 21.34 15.10 -35.46
C GLY A 309 20.93 13.98 -34.50
N GLU A 310 20.38 14.31 -33.35
CA GLU A 310 19.82 13.32 -32.41
C GLU A 310 18.53 12.71 -33.01
N TYR A 311 18.37 11.39 -32.83
CA TYR A 311 17.20 10.67 -33.34
C TYR A 311 16.14 10.56 -32.27
N VAL A 312 14.91 10.90 -32.64
CA VAL A 312 13.72 10.58 -31.84
C VAL A 312 13.10 9.29 -32.36
N THR A 313 12.94 8.30 -31.52
CA THR A 313 12.22 7.05 -31.86
C THR A 313 10.85 7.09 -31.20
N ALA A 314 9.81 7.03 -32.00
CA ALA A 314 8.44 7.18 -31.51
C ALA A 314 7.58 5.94 -31.75
N ASP A 315 6.42 5.86 -31.12
CA ASP A 315 5.46 4.83 -31.43
C ASP A 315 5.15 4.80 -32.94
N SER A 316 5.32 3.65 -33.57
CA SER A 316 5.10 3.46 -35.00
C SER A 316 3.62 3.27 -35.39
N SER A 317 2.71 3.09 -34.41
CA SER A 317 1.28 3.00 -34.67
C SER A 317 0.70 4.33 -35.20
N GLU A 318 1.36 5.46 -34.88
CA GLU A 318 1.00 6.80 -35.33
C GLU A 318 2.00 7.36 -36.36
N GLU A 319 2.06 6.76 -37.53
CA GLU A 319 2.97 7.21 -38.61
C GLU A 319 2.75 8.66 -39.03
N LYS A 320 1.51 9.17 -38.92
CA LYS A 320 1.19 10.56 -39.17
C LYS A 320 1.95 11.50 -38.25
N SER A 321 1.94 11.21 -36.95
CA SER A 321 2.66 11.99 -35.94
C SER A 321 4.17 11.96 -36.15
N CYS A 322 4.71 10.80 -36.56
CA CYS A 322 6.12 10.71 -36.97
C CYS A 322 6.44 11.58 -38.18
N ASN A 323 5.53 11.64 -39.21
CA ASN A 323 5.70 12.47 -40.39
C ASN A 323 5.57 13.96 -40.07
N ASP A 324 4.68 14.34 -39.17
CA ASP A 324 4.59 15.71 -38.66
C ASP A 324 5.92 16.17 -38.08
N TYR A 325 6.53 15.36 -37.17
CA TYR A 325 7.83 15.65 -36.56
C TYR A 325 8.93 15.82 -37.62
N ARG A 326 8.97 14.93 -38.63
CA ARG A 326 9.92 15.05 -39.74
C ARG A 326 9.73 16.37 -40.51
N SER A 327 8.48 16.77 -40.75
CA SER A 327 8.17 18.02 -41.44
C SER A 327 8.59 19.26 -40.62
N TYR A 328 8.67 19.16 -39.30
CA TYR A 328 9.14 20.23 -38.44
C TYR A 328 10.68 20.19 -38.21
N GLY A 329 11.40 19.24 -38.84
CA GLY A 329 12.86 19.19 -38.81
C GLY A 329 13.46 18.24 -37.79
N ILE A 330 12.65 17.44 -37.09
CA ILE A 330 13.12 16.41 -36.15
C ILE A 330 13.43 15.10 -36.91
N ILE A 331 14.57 14.51 -36.69
CA ILE A 331 14.89 13.18 -37.25
C ILE A 331 14.09 12.12 -36.47
N CYS A 332 12.83 11.96 -36.82
CA CYS A 332 11.89 11.03 -36.20
C CYS A 332 11.74 9.72 -36.98
N ARG A 333 11.73 8.60 -36.28
CA ARG A 333 11.48 7.28 -36.86
C ARG A 333 10.53 6.49 -35.97
N GLY A 334 9.72 5.63 -36.56
CA GLY A 334 8.89 4.68 -35.80
C GLY A 334 9.75 3.59 -35.16
N ALA A 335 9.37 3.20 -33.95
CA ALA A 335 9.93 2.03 -33.29
C ALA A 335 9.58 0.77 -34.08
N GLU A 336 10.53 -0.13 -34.23
CA GLU A 336 10.28 -1.40 -34.86
C GLU A 336 9.54 -2.32 -33.89
N LYS A 337 8.28 -2.59 -34.17
CA LYS A 337 7.39 -3.47 -33.43
C LYS A 337 7.28 -4.84 -34.11
N GLY A 338 7.22 -5.89 -33.33
CA GLY A 338 6.95 -7.25 -33.77
C GLY A 338 6.23 -8.04 -32.68
N PRO A 339 5.73 -9.25 -32.98
CA PRO A 339 5.10 -10.09 -31.98
C PRO A 339 6.00 -10.24 -30.72
N GLY A 340 5.43 -9.95 -29.55
CA GLY A 340 6.16 -10.03 -28.28
C GLY A 340 7.14 -8.89 -27.99
N SER A 341 7.18 -7.81 -28.80
CA SER A 341 8.10 -6.67 -28.60
C SER A 341 7.96 -6.02 -27.22
N VAL A 342 6.74 -5.97 -26.64
CA VAL A 342 6.50 -5.49 -25.29
C VAL A 342 7.22 -6.38 -24.27
N ASN A 343 6.97 -7.69 -24.29
CA ASN A 343 7.63 -8.65 -23.40
C ASN A 343 9.14 -8.59 -23.52
N TYR A 344 9.66 -8.45 -24.74
CA TYR A 344 11.10 -8.42 -25.00
C TYR A 344 11.76 -7.17 -24.39
N SER A 345 11.18 -6.00 -24.65
CA SER A 345 11.72 -4.73 -24.15
C SER A 345 11.59 -4.62 -22.62
N MET A 346 10.49 -5.07 -22.05
CA MET A 346 10.30 -5.08 -20.59
C MET A 346 11.29 -6.02 -19.91
N LYS A 347 11.46 -7.26 -20.41
CA LYS A 347 12.46 -8.19 -19.90
C LYS A 347 13.88 -7.65 -20.04
N TRP A 348 14.16 -6.91 -21.12
CA TRP A 348 15.47 -6.26 -21.27
C TRP A 348 15.68 -5.20 -20.19
N LEU A 349 14.71 -4.30 -19.95
CA LEU A 349 14.78 -3.30 -18.88
C LEU A 349 14.96 -3.96 -17.50
N GLN A 350 14.22 -5.02 -17.21
CA GLN A 350 14.36 -5.79 -15.98
C GLN A 350 15.72 -6.49 -15.84
N SER A 351 16.35 -6.84 -16.96
CA SER A 351 17.66 -7.52 -16.96
C SER A 351 18.84 -6.58 -16.74
N LEU A 352 18.64 -5.27 -16.70
CA LEU A 352 19.70 -4.29 -16.44
C LEU A 352 20.14 -4.35 -14.98
N ASP A 353 21.41 -4.04 -14.73
CA ASP A 353 21.93 -3.99 -13.37
C ASP A 353 21.38 -2.79 -12.60
N SER A 354 21.03 -1.69 -13.30
CA SER A 354 20.35 -0.53 -12.71
C SER A 354 19.66 0.33 -13.77
N ILE A 355 18.50 0.91 -13.39
CA ILE A 355 17.85 2.01 -14.08
C ILE A 355 17.91 3.22 -13.16
N VAL A 356 18.73 4.19 -13.49
CA VAL A 356 18.93 5.43 -12.72
C VAL A 356 18.00 6.49 -13.29
N ILE A 357 17.11 7.06 -12.43
CA ILE A 357 16.16 8.10 -12.84
C ILE A 357 16.39 9.34 -11.99
N ASP A 358 16.56 10.49 -12.65
CA ASP A 358 16.70 11.77 -11.96
C ASP A 358 15.32 12.27 -11.48
N PRO A 359 15.08 12.40 -10.17
CA PRO A 359 13.76 12.74 -9.65
C PRO A 359 13.37 14.21 -9.88
N GLU A 360 14.34 15.11 -10.06
CA GLU A 360 14.05 16.53 -10.28
C GLU A 360 13.73 16.82 -11.74
N ARG A 361 14.37 16.07 -12.65
CA ARG A 361 14.20 16.23 -14.10
C ARG A 361 13.12 15.34 -14.69
N CYS A 362 12.83 14.21 -14.04
CA CYS A 362 11.94 13.16 -14.53
C CYS A 362 10.93 12.68 -13.46
N PRO A 363 10.15 13.58 -12.83
CA PRO A 363 9.21 13.22 -11.75
C PRO A 363 8.09 12.28 -12.22
N ASP A 364 7.55 12.46 -13.43
CA ASP A 364 6.49 11.60 -13.97
C ASP A 364 7.04 10.20 -14.31
N THR A 365 8.26 10.13 -14.88
CA THR A 365 8.96 8.86 -15.12
C THR A 365 9.25 8.10 -13.82
N VAL A 366 9.72 8.80 -12.76
CA VAL A 366 9.91 8.18 -11.44
C VAL A 366 8.61 7.58 -10.94
N LYS A 367 7.52 8.35 -11.02
CA LYS A 367 6.20 7.88 -10.59
C LYS A 367 5.77 6.63 -11.37
N GLU A 368 5.80 6.66 -12.70
CA GLU A 368 5.40 5.51 -13.52
C GLU A 368 6.24 4.27 -13.22
N PHE A 369 7.59 4.38 -13.25
CA PHE A 369 8.46 3.23 -13.01
C PHE A 369 8.33 2.64 -11.61
N THR A 370 8.12 3.47 -10.58
CA THR A 370 7.97 3.01 -9.19
C THR A 370 6.58 2.44 -8.90
N GLU A 371 5.55 2.92 -9.59
CA GLU A 371 4.16 2.49 -9.40
C GLU A 371 3.72 1.39 -10.39
N TYR A 372 4.59 1.00 -11.35
CA TYR A 372 4.25 0.01 -12.35
C TYR A 372 4.36 -1.41 -11.81
N GLU A 373 3.21 -2.06 -11.69
CA GLU A 373 3.07 -3.36 -11.04
C GLU A 373 2.30 -4.34 -11.93
N TYR A 374 2.62 -5.63 -11.80
CA TYR A 374 1.82 -6.69 -12.39
C TYR A 374 0.40 -6.67 -11.79
N GLU A 375 -0.59 -6.95 -12.62
CA GLU A 375 -1.96 -7.14 -12.16
C GLU A 375 -2.10 -8.42 -11.33
N ARG A 376 -3.04 -8.41 -10.39
CA ARG A 376 -3.42 -9.60 -9.63
C ARG A 376 -4.87 -9.94 -9.88
N ASP A 377 -5.15 -11.22 -9.94
CA ASP A 377 -6.53 -11.72 -9.90
C ASP A 377 -7.17 -11.38 -8.55
N ASN A 378 -8.29 -10.67 -8.60
CA ASN A 378 -8.98 -10.20 -7.39
C ASN A 378 -9.54 -11.34 -6.51
N LYS A 379 -9.68 -12.56 -7.05
CA LYS A 379 -10.24 -13.70 -6.33
C LYS A 379 -9.16 -14.61 -5.77
N THR A 380 -8.10 -14.87 -6.56
CA THR A 380 -7.03 -15.80 -6.18
C THR A 380 -5.83 -15.11 -5.57
N GLY A 381 -5.67 -13.79 -5.78
CA GLY A 381 -4.47 -13.04 -5.39
C GLY A 381 -3.23 -13.34 -6.24
N GLU A 382 -3.34 -14.23 -7.24
CA GLU A 382 -2.24 -14.60 -8.11
C GLU A 382 -1.89 -13.48 -9.09
N VAL A 383 -0.62 -13.39 -9.46
CA VAL A 383 -0.15 -12.42 -10.45
C VAL A 383 -0.64 -12.85 -11.84
N ILE A 384 -1.33 -11.94 -12.54
CA ILE A 384 -1.77 -12.13 -13.92
C ILE A 384 -0.55 -11.99 -14.83
N PRO A 385 -0.23 -12.98 -15.67
CA PRO A 385 0.88 -12.87 -16.61
C PRO A 385 0.66 -11.75 -17.62
N GLY A 386 1.66 -10.90 -17.80
CA GLY A 386 1.64 -9.78 -18.74
C GLY A 386 1.93 -8.44 -18.06
N TYR A 387 2.04 -7.41 -18.87
CA TYR A 387 2.30 -6.05 -18.42
C TYR A 387 1.05 -5.21 -18.60
N PRO A 388 0.56 -4.49 -17.57
CA PRO A 388 -0.61 -3.63 -17.69
C PRO A 388 -0.42 -2.54 -18.76
N ASP A 389 -1.48 -2.26 -19.51
CA ASP A 389 -1.46 -1.20 -20.51
C ASP A 389 -2.15 0.06 -19.95
N VAL A 390 -1.67 0.51 -18.80
CA VAL A 390 -2.17 1.69 -18.07
C VAL A 390 -1.04 2.40 -17.36
N ASN A 391 -1.02 3.73 -17.40
CA ASN A 391 -0.02 4.58 -16.74
C ASN A 391 1.43 4.17 -17.06
N ASN A 392 1.71 3.89 -18.33
CA ASN A 392 2.99 3.37 -18.82
C ASN A 392 3.62 4.23 -19.93
N HIS A 393 3.18 5.48 -20.09
CA HIS A 393 3.56 6.34 -21.20
C HIS A 393 5.06 6.69 -21.22
N HIS A 394 5.64 7.04 -20.08
CA HIS A 394 7.08 7.27 -19.98
C HIS A 394 7.87 5.95 -20.08
N ILE A 395 7.31 4.85 -19.57
CA ILE A 395 7.90 3.51 -19.73
C ILE A 395 7.96 3.18 -21.24
N ASP A 396 6.91 3.44 -21.98
CA ASP A 396 6.86 3.18 -23.42
C ASP A 396 7.77 4.13 -24.20
N ALA A 397 7.83 5.41 -23.85
CA ALA A 397 8.79 6.34 -24.42
C ALA A 397 10.25 5.85 -24.21
N VAL A 398 10.61 5.36 -23.01
CA VAL A 398 11.94 4.78 -22.73
C VAL A 398 12.18 3.49 -23.52
N ARG A 399 11.17 2.62 -23.68
CA ARG A 399 11.24 1.41 -24.51
C ARG A 399 11.49 1.76 -25.99
N TYR A 400 10.84 2.81 -26.51
CA TYR A 400 11.06 3.29 -27.87
C TYR A 400 12.47 3.91 -28.02
N ALA A 401 12.90 4.74 -27.09
CA ALA A 401 14.25 5.29 -27.09
C ALA A 401 15.31 4.18 -27.22
N THR A 402 15.16 3.08 -26.47
CA THR A 402 16.11 1.97 -26.41
C THR A 402 15.86 0.86 -27.45
N ASN A 403 14.91 1.04 -28.36
CA ASN A 403 14.47 0.02 -29.33
C ASN A 403 15.60 -0.64 -30.11
N ARG A 404 16.60 0.10 -30.55
CA ARG A 404 17.77 -0.44 -31.28
C ARG A 404 18.75 -1.25 -30.43
N ILE A 405 18.67 -1.15 -29.10
CA ILE A 405 19.57 -1.86 -28.20
C ILE A 405 19.03 -3.25 -27.92
N TRP A 406 17.79 -3.32 -27.41
CA TRP A 406 17.22 -4.60 -27.03
C TRP A 406 16.84 -5.48 -28.23
N LYS A 407 16.54 -4.91 -29.38
CA LYS A 407 16.24 -5.67 -30.60
C LYS A 407 17.44 -6.44 -31.16
N ARG A 408 18.65 -5.87 -31.07
CA ARG A 408 19.88 -6.53 -31.58
C ARG A 408 20.31 -7.75 -30.77
N ARG A 409 19.77 -7.94 -29.56
CA ARG A 409 20.12 -9.08 -28.68
C ARG A 409 19.15 -10.25 -28.81
N GLY A 410 18.13 -10.14 -29.59
CA GLY A 410 17.07 -11.14 -29.77
C GLY A 410 17.01 -11.79 -31.17
N GLN A 411 18.06 -11.61 -32.00
CA GLN A 411 18.25 -12.34 -33.25
C GLN A 411 19.32 -13.39 -33.11
#